data_0873343fa8d584b7a3493a021bdba0b8
#
_entry.id   0873343fa8d584b7a3493a021bdba0b8
#
_cell.length_a   1.000
_cell.length_b   1.000
_cell.length_c   1.000
_cell.angle_alpha   90.00
_cell.angle_beta   90.00
_cell.angle_gamma   90.00
#
_symmetry.space_group_name_H-M   'P 1'
#
loop_
_entity.id
_entity.type
_entity.pdbx_description
1 polymer ?
#
loop_
_entity_poly.entity_id
_entity_poly.type
_entity_poly.pdbx_seq_one_letter_code
_entity_poly.pdbx_strand_id
1 'polypeptide(L)'
;MAAVTPIAIVAAGVATPVGLDLETFWSALCTGVDGISAIERFRVDDLRVGRGVRSFLISPPRDGGLPRCRASALLVLAAEDLRTRARLGADPARVAVVVGTALGGVEEGDRALAEGGVRAAVAGLYDSPAHALARRLRARGPVVTVSTACASGATAMGVGADLLAANAADLVVAGGYDVLCRFVMRGFDALRSLTRERVRPFDRRRSGLLLGEAAALVLMARDADGPRSRLGRLLGHASSSDGSHIAAPHPEGRGLEHAVRGALAAAGVGGAAVDFVSAHGTGTPLNDRIETAVLRRVLGPRAASVPVNSIKGALGHTMGAAATLEAIMCLLASRDGVVPGTAGYEEPDPTCDLDVRGATRAVRSRVSLSTSLGFGGCNAALVLEGAA
;
A
#
# COMPACT_ATOMS: atom_id res chain seq x y z
N MET A 1 22.53 13.40 -11.69
CA MET A 1 21.27 13.84 -11.06
C MET A 1 21.61 14.31 -9.66
N ALA A 2 21.11 15.47 -9.22
CA ALA A 2 21.25 15.87 -7.81
C ALA A 2 20.52 14.84 -6.92
N ALA A 3 21.13 14.48 -5.80
CA ALA A 3 20.48 13.60 -4.81
C ALA A 3 19.18 14.28 -4.35
N VAL A 4 18.08 13.54 -4.35
CA VAL A 4 16.80 14.03 -3.83
C VAL A 4 16.97 14.26 -2.33
N THR A 5 16.56 15.44 -1.83
CA THR A 5 16.57 15.69 -0.39
C THR A 5 15.63 14.71 0.30
N PRO A 6 16.09 13.95 1.31
CA PRO A 6 15.23 13.01 2.02
C PRO A 6 14.01 13.70 2.62
N ILE A 7 12.87 13.04 2.55
CA ILE A 7 11.60 13.52 3.08
C ILE A 7 11.31 12.79 4.39
N ALA A 8 11.13 13.53 5.47
CA ALA A 8 10.73 12.97 6.75
C ALA A 8 9.30 12.41 6.69
N ILE A 9 9.11 11.20 7.17
CA ILE A 9 7.79 10.62 7.49
C ILE A 9 7.60 10.77 8.99
N VAL A 10 6.75 11.73 9.37
CA VAL A 10 6.60 12.19 10.76
C VAL A 10 5.68 11.26 11.53
N ALA A 11 4.59 10.84 10.93
CA ALA A 11 3.58 9.98 11.53
C ALA A 11 2.86 9.16 10.46
N ALA A 12 2.17 8.14 10.92
CA ALA A 12 1.30 7.31 10.09
C ALA A 12 -0.03 7.05 10.79
N GLY A 13 -1.04 6.69 10.01
CA GLY A 13 -2.32 6.22 10.51
C GLY A 13 -2.95 5.25 9.53
N VAL A 14 -3.69 4.28 10.05
CA VAL A 14 -4.22 3.16 9.29
C VAL A 14 -5.66 2.83 9.65
N ALA A 15 -6.36 2.24 8.70
CA ALA A 15 -7.61 1.52 8.91
C ALA A 15 -7.52 0.24 8.07
N THR A 16 -7.35 -0.91 8.73
CA THR A 16 -7.08 -2.21 8.10
C THR A 16 -7.97 -3.31 8.68
N PRO A 17 -8.12 -4.45 7.99
CA PRO A 17 -8.87 -5.60 8.52
C PRO A 17 -8.34 -6.17 9.84
N VAL A 18 -7.09 -5.89 10.19
CA VAL A 18 -6.44 -6.41 11.40
C VAL A 18 -6.18 -5.34 12.46
N GLY A 19 -6.63 -4.11 12.25
CA GLY A 19 -6.51 -3.01 13.20
C GLY A 19 -6.93 -1.68 12.62
N LEU A 20 -7.61 -0.86 13.41
CA LEU A 20 -8.05 0.49 13.05
C LEU A 20 -7.12 1.58 13.59
N ASP A 21 -5.99 1.17 14.13
CA ASP A 21 -4.90 2.03 14.59
C ASP A 21 -3.55 1.34 14.33
N LEU A 22 -2.49 2.14 14.37
CA LEU A 22 -1.14 1.72 14.00
C LEU A 22 -0.58 0.61 14.92
N GLU A 23 -0.85 0.67 16.21
CA GLU A 23 -0.30 -0.29 17.18
C GLU A 23 -0.99 -1.65 17.08
N THR A 24 -2.32 -1.64 16.94
CA THR A 24 -3.10 -2.88 16.72
C THR A 24 -2.72 -3.53 15.39
N PHE A 25 -2.61 -2.74 14.31
CA PHE A 25 -2.14 -3.22 13.01
C PHE A 25 -0.76 -3.87 13.10
N TRP A 26 0.19 -3.20 13.74
CA TRP A 26 1.56 -3.69 13.88
C TRP A 26 1.63 -4.98 14.70
N SER A 27 0.96 -4.99 15.86
CA SER A 27 0.87 -6.18 16.72
C SER A 27 0.29 -7.38 15.97
N ALA A 28 -0.79 -7.17 15.22
CA ALA A 28 -1.43 -8.23 14.43
C ALA A 28 -0.48 -8.81 13.37
N LEU A 29 0.26 -7.97 12.65
CA LEU A 29 1.26 -8.45 11.68
C LEU A 29 2.36 -9.26 12.36
N CYS A 30 2.89 -8.79 13.49
CA CYS A 30 3.97 -9.47 14.21
C CYS A 30 3.52 -10.81 14.83
N THR A 31 2.26 -10.93 15.21
CA THR A 31 1.70 -12.16 15.78
C THR A 31 1.09 -13.11 14.76
N GLY A 32 1.10 -12.72 13.47
CA GLY A 32 0.60 -13.56 12.37
C GLY A 32 -0.93 -13.65 12.30
N VAL A 33 -1.64 -12.68 12.89
CA VAL A 33 -3.11 -12.57 12.76
C VAL A 33 -3.44 -12.18 11.32
N ASP A 34 -4.43 -12.84 10.73
CA ASP A 34 -5.01 -12.46 9.45
C ASP A 34 -6.46 -11.94 9.62
N GLY A 35 -6.84 -11.02 8.73
CA GLY A 35 -8.16 -10.39 8.72
C GLY A 35 -9.16 -11.09 7.79
N ILE A 36 -8.92 -12.34 7.41
CA ILE A 36 -9.79 -13.08 6.48
C ILE A 36 -11.18 -13.27 7.10
N SER A 37 -12.21 -12.82 6.40
CA SER A 37 -13.60 -12.96 6.81
C SER A 37 -14.51 -13.31 5.63
N ALA A 38 -15.70 -13.81 5.93
CA ALA A 38 -16.75 -13.96 4.94
C ALA A 38 -17.18 -12.59 4.41
N ILE A 39 -17.52 -12.52 3.11
CA ILE A 39 -18.14 -11.32 2.53
C ILE A 39 -19.64 -11.41 2.78
N GLU A 40 -20.14 -10.59 3.71
CA GLU A 40 -21.57 -10.50 4.03
C GLU A 40 -22.22 -9.22 3.52
N ARG A 41 -21.42 -8.22 3.17
CA ARG A 41 -21.87 -6.87 2.83
C ARG A 41 -22.52 -6.75 1.45
N PHE A 42 -22.19 -7.66 0.55
CA PHE A 42 -22.76 -7.74 -0.80
C PHE A 42 -22.74 -9.19 -1.32
N ARG A 43 -23.56 -9.46 -2.34
CA ARG A 43 -23.69 -10.82 -2.91
C ARG A 43 -22.42 -11.24 -3.66
N VAL A 44 -21.97 -12.46 -3.39
CA VAL A 44 -20.81 -13.13 -4.05
C VAL A 44 -21.15 -14.51 -4.60
N ASP A 45 -22.42 -14.93 -4.50
CA ASP A 45 -22.91 -16.26 -4.89
C ASP A 45 -22.90 -16.48 -6.41
N ASP A 46 -22.81 -15.42 -7.19
CA ASP A 46 -22.71 -15.44 -8.65
C ASP A 46 -21.25 -15.34 -9.16
N LEU A 47 -20.28 -15.29 -8.27
CA LEU A 47 -18.88 -15.28 -8.64
C LEU A 47 -18.36 -16.70 -8.94
N ARG A 48 -17.37 -16.81 -9.84
CA ARG A 48 -16.72 -18.09 -10.17
C ARG A 48 -15.99 -18.70 -8.96
N VAL A 49 -15.47 -17.87 -8.10
CA VAL A 49 -14.88 -18.28 -6.83
C VAL A 49 -15.95 -18.76 -5.85
N GLY A 50 -17.22 -18.40 -6.08
CA GLY A 50 -18.40 -18.99 -5.48
C GLY A 50 -18.63 -18.58 -4.02
N ARG A 51 -19.61 -19.28 -3.37
CA ARG A 51 -19.90 -19.08 -1.95
C ARG A 51 -18.68 -19.46 -1.11
N GLY A 52 -18.42 -18.70 -0.05
CA GLY A 52 -17.27 -18.93 0.82
C GLY A 52 -16.00 -18.22 0.36
N VAL A 53 -16.07 -17.36 -0.65
CA VAL A 53 -15.03 -16.39 -0.91
C VAL A 53 -14.87 -15.54 0.32
N ARG A 54 -13.64 -15.51 0.82
CA ARG A 54 -13.27 -14.65 1.92
C ARG A 54 -12.57 -13.42 1.36
N SER A 55 -12.75 -12.30 1.99
CA SER A 55 -11.96 -11.10 1.76
C SER A 55 -11.71 -10.39 3.07
N PHE A 56 -10.78 -9.48 3.06
CA PHE A 56 -10.37 -8.76 4.25
C PHE A 56 -11.22 -7.49 4.36
N LEU A 57 -12.33 -7.55 5.10
CA LEU A 57 -13.27 -6.45 5.30
C LEU A 57 -13.06 -5.78 6.65
N ILE A 58 -13.21 -4.47 6.67
CA ILE A 58 -13.18 -3.66 7.87
C ILE A 58 -14.61 -3.43 8.37
N SER A 59 -14.83 -3.54 9.67
CA SER A 59 -16.05 -3.13 10.34
C SER A 59 -15.80 -1.80 11.06
N PRO A 60 -16.09 -0.66 10.41
CA PRO A 60 -15.89 0.64 11.07
C PRO A 60 -16.88 0.83 12.23
N PRO A 61 -16.51 1.62 13.26
CA PRO A 61 -17.40 1.93 14.37
C PRO A 61 -18.71 2.55 13.87
N ARG A 62 -19.85 2.15 14.47
CA ARG A 62 -21.18 2.61 14.04
C ARG A 62 -21.47 4.07 14.40
N ASP A 63 -20.81 4.61 15.42
CA ASP A 63 -21.20 5.88 16.10
C ASP A 63 -20.17 7.03 15.95
N GLY A 64 -19.32 7.01 14.93
CA GLY A 64 -18.17 7.92 14.84
C GLY A 64 -18.37 9.21 14.02
N GLY A 65 -19.58 9.55 13.55
CA GLY A 65 -19.77 10.70 12.65
C GLY A 65 -19.03 10.57 11.31
N LEU A 66 -18.82 9.33 10.88
CA LEU A 66 -18.09 9.02 9.65
C LEU A 66 -18.91 9.36 8.40
N PRO A 67 -18.26 9.70 7.28
CA PRO A 67 -18.93 9.86 5.99
C PRO A 67 -19.72 8.60 5.60
N ARG A 68 -20.82 8.79 4.88
CA ARG A 68 -21.61 7.64 4.34
C ARG A 68 -20.83 6.85 3.28
N CYS A 69 -20.05 7.55 2.46
CA CYS A 69 -19.14 6.92 1.49
C CYS A 69 -18.07 6.13 2.24
N ARG A 70 -18.02 4.82 2.03
CA ARG A 70 -17.09 3.91 2.73
C ARG A 70 -15.63 4.28 2.49
N ALA A 71 -15.25 4.62 1.25
CA ALA A 71 -13.91 5.07 0.91
C ALA A 71 -13.49 6.30 1.74
N SER A 72 -14.39 7.31 1.82
CA SER A 72 -14.16 8.48 2.66
C SER A 72 -14.13 8.15 4.15
N ALA A 73 -14.95 7.19 4.61
CA ALA A 73 -14.97 6.76 6.00
C ALA A 73 -13.63 6.11 6.41
N LEU A 74 -13.09 5.21 5.58
CA LEU A 74 -11.79 4.57 5.85
C LEU A 74 -10.64 5.59 5.88
N LEU A 75 -10.63 6.54 4.94
CA LEU A 75 -9.64 7.64 4.96
C LEU A 75 -9.74 8.48 6.22
N VAL A 76 -10.96 8.78 6.68
CA VAL A 76 -11.18 9.54 7.93
C VAL A 76 -10.68 8.74 9.13
N LEU A 77 -10.93 7.43 9.22
CA LEU A 77 -10.41 6.58 10.29
C LEU A 77 -8.87 6.60 10.32
N ALA A 78 -8.23 6.40 9.17
CA ALA A 78 -6.77 6.48 9.08
C ALA A 78 -6.23 7.88 9.44
N ALA A 79 -6.96 8.95 9.09
CA ALA A 79 -6.58 10.31 9.45
C ALA A 79 -6.74 10.59 10.95
N GLU A 80 -7.77 10.06 11.60
CA GLU A 80 -7.93 10.18 13.05
C GLU A 80 -6.80 9.46 13.78
N ASP A 81 -6.45 8.24 13.36
CA ASP A 81 -5.30 7.51 13.91
C ASP A 81 -4.00 8.30 13.71
N LEU A 82 -3.72 8.83 12.52
CA LEU A 82 -2.56 9.69 12.26
C LEU A 82 -2.51 10.90 13.21
N ARG A 83 -3.65 11.56 13.44
CA ARG A 83 -3.75 12.75 14.30
C ARG A 83 -3.50 12.48 15.78
N THR A 84 -3.60 11.25 16.24
CA THR A 84 -3.21 10.88 17.61
C THR A 84 -1.70 11.02 17.83
N ARG A 85 -0.89 10.95 16.74
CA ARG A 85 0.58 10.94 16.79
C ARG A 85 1.22 12.22 16.30
N ALA A 86 0.52 13.03 15.52
CA ALA A 86 1.05 14.29 15.02
C ALA A 86 -0.03 15.36 14.82
N ARG A 87 0.36 16.62 15.00
CA ARG A 87 -0.47 17.76 14.67
C ARG A 87 -0.09 18.35 13.33
N LEU A 88 -1.08 18.78 12.56
CA LEU A 88 -0.87 19.54 11.32
C LEU A 88 -0.60 21.00 11.69
N GLY A 89 0.60 21.29 12.20
CA GLY A 89 0.99 22.60 12.73
C GLY A 89 1.46 23.61 11.68
N ALA A 90 0.99 23.49 10.43
CA ALA A 90 1.30 24.43 9.35
C ALA A 90 0.08 25.30 8.99
N ASP A 91 0.30 26.37 8.21
CA ASP A 91 -0.80 27.09 7.57
C ASP A 91 -1.63 26.10 6.74
N PRO A 92 -2.95 26.03 6.94
CA PRO A 92 -3.81 25.16 6.15
C PRO A 92 -3.62 25.28 4.63
N ALA A 93 -3.28 26.46 4.11
CA ALA A 93 -3.00 26.68 2.69
C ALA A 93 -1.69 26.01 2.22
N ARG A 94 -0.84 25.61 3.15
CA ARG A 94 0.44 24.91 2.92
C ARG A 94 0.38 23.42 3.26
N VAL A 95 -0.82 22.89 3.60
CA VAL A 95 -1.06 21.46 3.84
C VAL A 95 -1.69 20.85 2.58
N ALA A 96 -0.96 19.95 1.91
CA ALA A 96 -1.46 19.20 0.77
C ALA A 96 -2.01 17.84 1.19
N VAL A 97 -2.92 17.30 0.37
CA VAL A 97 -3.46 15.94 0.46
C VAL A 97 -3.21 15.23 -0.87
N VAL A 98 -2.50 14.10 -0.83
CA VAL A 98 -2.21 13.30 -2.01
C VAL A 98 -2.60 11.86 -1.74
N VAL A 99 -3.67 11.36 -2.37
CA VAL A 99 -4.12 9.99 -2.14
C VAL A 99 -4.15 9.16 -3.42
N GLY A 100 -3.69 7.94 -3.28
CA GLY A 100 -3.69 6.92 -4.32
C GLY A 100 -4.88 5.97 -4.18
N THR A 101 -5.49 5.62 -5.30
CA THR A 101 -6.60 4.66 -5.33
C THR A 101 -6.65 3.95 -6.68
N ALA A 102 -7.02 2.68 -6.69
CA ALA A 102 -7.32 1.97 -7.91
C ALA A 102 -8.75 2.26 -8.40
N LEU A 103 -9.67 2.58 -7.50
CA LEU A 103 -11.11 2.50 -7.74
C LEU A 103 -11.89 3.77 -7.39
N GLY A 104 -11.29 4.71 -6.66
CA GLY A 104 -11.96 5.95 -6.27
C GLY A 104 -13.21 5.72 -5.41
N GLY A 105 -14.28 6.41 -5.74
CA GLY A 105 -15.60 6.28 -5.11
C GLY A 105 -16.50 5.22 -5.76
N VAL A 106 -15.96 4.16 -6.34
CA VAL A 106 -16.67 3.19 -7.20
C VAL A 106 -17.95 2.63 -6.58
N GLU A 107 -17.98 2.36 -5.27
CA GLU A 107 -19.19 1.83 -4.60
C GLU A 107 -20.34 2.83 -4.63
N GLU A 108 -20.06 4.12 -4.48
CA GLU A 108 -21.05 5.18 -4.61
C GLU A 108 -21.50 5.38 -6.07
N GLY A 109 -20.56 5.22 -7.02
CA GLY A 109 -20.88 5.22 -8.44
C GLY A 109 -21.82 4.08 -8.84
N ASP A 110 -21.56 2.86 -8.35
CA ASP A 110 -22.43 1.69 -8.56
C ASP A 110 -23.81 1.92 -7.95
N ARG A 111 -23.89 2.50 -6.76
CA ARG A 111 -25.16 2.90 -6.13
C ARG A 111 -25.89 3.98 -6.93
N ALA A 112 -25.20 4.99 -7.44
CA ALA A 112 -25.79 6.05 -8.24
C ALA A 112 -26.40 5.51 -9.54
N LEU A 113 -25.78 4.51 -10.16
CA LEU A 113 -26.30 3.84 -11.34
C LEU A 113 -27.56 3.00 -11.03
N ALA A 114 -27.60 2.38 -9.85
CA ALA A 114 -28.72 1.51 -9.46
C ALA A 114 -29.94 2.30 -8.93
N GLU A 115 -29.72 3.31 -8.11
CA GLU A 115 -30.73 4.02 -7.34
C GLU A 115 -30.97 5.47 -7.82
N GLY A 116 -30.06 6.00 -8.62
CA GLY A 116 -30.04 7.40 -9.00
C GLY A 116 -29.51 8.31 -7.88
N GLY A 117 -29.53 9.61 -8.15
CA GLY A 117 -29.25 10.63 -7.16
C GLY A 117 -27.88 11.31 -7.31
N VAL A 118 -27.94 12.64 -7.39
CA VAL A 118 -26.76 13.50 -7.61
C VAL A 118 -25.70 13.34 -6.50
N ARG A 119 -26.12 13.17 -5.25
CA ARG A 119 -25.17 13.02 -4.12
C ARG A 119 -24.33 11.74 -4.24
N ALA A 120 -24.95 10.62 -4.65
CA ALA A 120 -24.23 9.37 -4.88
C ALA A 120 -23.29 9.49 -6.09
N ALA A 121 -23.77 10.10 -7.18
CA ALA A 121 -22.95 10.36 -8.36
C ALA A 121 -21.72 11.20 -8.04
N VAL A 122 -21.86 12.30 -7.29
CA VAL A 122 -20.72 13.14 -6.86
C VAL A 122 -19.79 12.38 -5.92
N ALA A 123 -20.31 11.58 -4.99
CA ALA A 123 -19.49 10.76 -4.10
C ALA A 123 -18.75 9.64 -4.85
N GLY A 124 -19.29 9.21 -6.02
CA GLY A 124 -18.66 8.25 -6.92
C GLY A 124 -17.51 8.81 -7.76
N LEU A 125 -17.31 10.13 -7.80
CA LEU A 125 -16.17 10.70 -8.50
C LEU A 125 -14.85 10.25 -7.87
N TYR A 126 -13.84 10.11 -8.71
CA TYR A 126 -12.55 9.53 -8.33
C TYR A 126 -11.84 10.30 -7.22
N ASP A 127 -11.98 11.62 -7.20
CA ASP A 127 -11.35 12.55 -6.28
C ASP A 127 -12.20 12.91 -5.04
N SER A 128 -13.48 12.53 -5.03
CA SER A 128 -14.40 12.84 -3.93
C SER A 128 -13.89 12.41 -2.55
N PRO A 129 -13.31 11.20 -2.36
CA PRO A 129 -12.74 10.81 -1.07
C PRO A 129 -11.54 11.67 -0.64
N ALA A 130 -10.68 12.11 -1.59
CA ALA A 130 -9.56 13.01 -1.31
C ALA A 130 -10.06 14.36 -0.79
N HIS A 131 -11.07 14.94 -1.42
CA HIS A 131 -11.69 16.18 -0.98
C HIS A 131 -12.42 16.03 0.37
N ALA A 132 -13.04 14.88 0.65
CA ALA A 132 -13.62 14.59 1.96
C ALA A 132 -12.54 14.57 3.06
N LEU A 133 -11.41 13.94 2.79
CA LEU A 133 -10.25 13.92 3.67
C LEU A 133 -9.68 15.34 3.90
N ALA A 134 -9.47 16.12 2.82
CA ALA A 134 -8.95 17.47 2.92
C ALA A 134 -9.84 18.37 3.80
N ARG A 135 -11.17 18.27 3.64
CA ARG A 135 -12.14 18.99 4.51
C ARG A 135 -12.02 18.55 5.98
N ARG A 136 -11.88 17.23 6.23
CA ARG A 136 -11.72 16.70 7.60
C ARG A 136 -10.44 17.18 8.27
N LEU A 137 -9.36 17.29 7.51
CA LEU A 137 -8.06 17.79 7.96
C LEU A 137 -7.97 19.31 7.98
N ARG A 138 -8.96 20.02 7.44
CA ARG A 138 -8.94 21.48 7.18
C ARG A 138 -7.76 21.92 6.31
N ALA A 139 -7.26 20.99 5.46
CA ALA A 139 -6.23 21.29 4.47
C ALA A 139 -6.81 22.13 3.33
N ARG A 140 -6.08 23.18 2.91
CA ARG A 140 -6.48 24.09 1.83
C ARG A 140 -5.39 24.23 0.75
N GLY A 141 -4.30 23.48 0.88
CA GLY A 141 -3.27 23.34 -0.14
C GLY A 141 -3.72 22.41 -1.27
N PRO A 142 -2.79 21.96 -2.13
CA PRO A 142 -3.08 21.04 -3.22
C PRO A 142 -3.79 19.76 -2.76
N VAL A 143 -4.86 19.37 -3.48
CA VAL A 143 -5.56 18.10 -3.28
C VAL A 143 -5.43 17.29 -4.57
N VAL A 144 -4.74 16.17 -4.50
CA VAL A 144 -4.40 15.34 -5.66
C VAL A 144 -4.87 13.90 -5.43
N THR A 145 -5.54 13.34 -6.42
CA THR A 145 -5.83 11.91 -6.49
C THR A 145 -5.02 11.30 -7.64
N VAL A 146 -4.28 10.24 -7.34
CA VAL A 146 -3.51 9.49 -8.34
C VAL A 146 -4.04 8.08 -8.49
N SER A 147 -3.99 7.55 -9.70
CA SER A 147 -4.35 6.16 -9.97
C SER A 147 -3.31 5.50 -10.88
N THR A 148 -2.53 4.63 -10.26
CA THR A 148 -1.59 3.71 -10.90
C THR A 148 -1.88 2.28 -10.44
N ALA A 149 -3.18 1.94 -10.38
CA ALA A 149 -3.69 0.66 -9.89
C ALA A 149 -3.09 0.32 -8.50
N CYS A 150 -2.52 -0.87 -8.33
CA CYS A 150 -1.97 -1.32 -7.03
C CYS A 150 -0.73 -0.54 -6.57
N ALA A 151 -0.09 0.24 -7.45
CA ALA A 151 1.05 1.09 -7.13
C ALA A 151 0.65 2.51 -6.66
N SER A 152 -0.67 2.82 -6.61
CA SER A 152 -1.19 4.16 -6.36
C SER A 152 -0.70 4.78 -5.05
N GLY A 153 -0.63 4.01 -3.97
CA GLY A 153 -0.15 4.49 -2.67
C GLY A 153 1.32 4.91 -2.70
N ALA A 154 2.18 4.14 -3.39
CA ALA A 154 3.59 4.50 -3.57
C ALA A 154 3.73 5.75 -4.46
N THR A 155 2.97 5.81 -5.55
CA THR A 155 2.94 6.98 -6.44
C THR A 155 2.46 8.23 -5.70
N ALA A 156 1.44 8.11 -4.83
CA ALA A 156 0.96 9.22 -4.02
C ALA A 156 2.03 9.74 -3.04
N MET A 157 2.79 8.85 -2.41
CA MET A 157 3.92 9.23 -1.56
C MET A 157 5.02 9.93 -2.37
N GLY A 158 5.33 9.44 -3.58
CA GLY A 158 6.26 10.08 -4.51
C GLY A 158 5.82 11.49 -4.90
N VAL A 159 4.58 11.65 -5.36
CA VAL A 159 4.00 12.98 -5.69
C VAL A 159 4.02 13.90 -4.47
N GLY A 160 3.73 13.38 -3.28
CA GLY A 160 3.82 14.14 -2.03
C GLY A 160 5.25 14.64 -1.76
N ALA A 161 6.25 13.79 -2.00
CA ALA A 161 7.66 14.17 -1.90
C ALA A 161 8.04 15.27 -2.91
N ASP A 162 7.57 15.15 -4.14
CA ASP A 162 7.82 16.15 -5.19
C ASP A 162 7.19 17.51 -4.85
N LEU A 163 5.97 17.53 -4.28
CA LEU A 163 5.33 18.77 -3.82
C LEU A 163 6.14 19.46 -2.69
N LEU A 164 6.69 18.68 -1.76
CA LEU A 164 7.57 19.21 -0.70
C LEU A 164 8.89 19.73 -1.27
N ALA A 165 9.51 18.98 -2.18
CA ALA A 165 10.75 19.38 -2.85
C ALA A 165 10.59 20.64 -3.69
N ALA A 166 9.45 20.79 -4.38
CA ALA A 166 9.08 21.97 -5.15
C ALA A 166 8.61 23.14 -4.30
N ASN A 167 8.61 23.02 -2.95
CA ASN A 167 8.08 24.03 -2.02
C ASN A 167 6.60 24.42 -2.29
N ALA A 168 5.83 23.52 -2.89
CA ALA A 168 4.39 23.71 -3.11
C ALA A 168 3.55 23.45 -1.85
N ALA A 169 4.11 22.76 -0.86
CA ALA A 169 3.52 22.50 0.44
C ALA A 169 4.61 22.48 1.53
N ASP A 170 4.22 22.66 2.78
CA ASP A 170 5.08 22.50 3.97
C ASP A 170 4.82 21.17 4.67
N LEU A 171 3.58 20.68 4.58
CA LEU A 171 3.16 19.36 5.02
C LEU A 171 2.35 18.68 3.93
N VAL A 172 2.53 17.38 3.79
CA VAL A 172 1.73 16.54 2.90
C VAL A 172 1.16 15.38 3.70
N VAL A 173 -0.15 15.20 3.64
CA VAL A 173 -0.79 13.95 4.03
C VAL A 173 -0.90 13.11 2.77
N ALA A 174 -0.04 12.10 2.65
CA ALA A 174 0.00 11.19 1.50
C ALA A 174 -0.39 9.77 1.89
N GLY A 175 -0.86 8.99 0.93
CA GLY A 175 -1.14 7.59 1.15
C GLY A 175 -2.11 7.00 0.15
N GLY A 176 -2.84 5.96 0.55
CA GLY A 176 -3.77 5.29 -0.36
C GLY A 176 -4.93 4.63 0.35
N TYR A 177 -5.94 4.31 -0.43
CA TYR A 177 -7.15 3.63 0.02
C TYR A 177 -7.79 2.83 -1.12
N ASP A 178 -8.53 1.81 -0.79
CA ASP A 178 -9.58 1.23 -1.64
C ASP A 178 -10.57 0.46 -0.78
N VAL A 179 -11.78 0.28 -1.30
CA VAL A 179 -12.87 -0.46 -0.67
C VAL A 179 -13.30 -1.62 -1.55
N LEU A 180 -13.82 -2.67 -0.94
CA LEU A 180 -14.43 -3.77 -1.66
C LEU A 180 -15.89 -3.48 -1.98
N CYS A 181 -16.29 -3.77 -3.20
CA CYS A 181 -17.67 -3.82 -3.62
C CYS A 181 -17.84 -4.93 -4.67
N ARG A 182 -19.09 -5.17 -5.05
CA ARG A 182 -19.42 -6.24 -6.02
C ARG A 182 -18.73 -6.03 -7.35
N PHE A 183 -18.69 -4.79 -7.85
CA PHE A 183 -18.01 -4.44 -9.11
C PHE A 183 -16.54 -4.88 -9.12
N VAL A 184 -15.82 -4.55 -8.06
CA VAL A 184 -14.39 -4.89 -7.90
C VAL A 184 -14.19 -6.39 -7.87
N MET A 185 -14.98 -7.10 -7.05
CA MET A 185 -14.89 -8.55 -6.94
C MET A 185 -15.15 -9.24 -8.27
N ARG A 186 -16.15 -8.78 -9.03
CA ARG A 186 -16.43 -9.30 -10.37
C ARG A 186 -15.27 -9.08 -11.35
N GLY A 187 -14.65 -7.90 -11.32
CA GLY A 187 -13.50 -7.61 -12.16
C GLY A 187 -12.35 -8.60 -11.95
N PHE A 188 -11.96 -8.80 -10.69
CA PHE A 188 -10.87 -9.73 -10.36
C PHE A 188 -11.26 -11.21 -10.55
N ASP A 189 -12.52 -11.57 -10.35
CA ASP A 189 -13.03 -12.91 -10.64
C ASP A 189 -13.01 -13.20 -12.15
N ALA A 190 -13.39 -12.24 -12.99
CA ALA A 190 -13.34 -12.35 -14.45
C ALA A 190 -11.90 -12.52 -14.96
N LEU A 191 -10.92 -11.88 -14.32
CA LEU A 191 -9.49 -12.01 -14.60
C LEU A 191 -8.89 -13.33 -14.10
N ARG A 192 -9.67 -14.18 -13.42
CA ARG A 192 -9.22 -15.46 -12.84
C ARG A 192 -8.02 -15.32 -11.89
N SER A 193 -7.91 -14.19 -11.21
CA SER A 193 -6.80 -13.89 -10.30
C SER A 193 -7.08 -14.26 -8.83
N LEU A 194 -8.37 -14.52 -8.51
CA LEU A 194 -8.78 -14.86 -7.14
C LEU A 194 -8.54 -16.34 -6.82
N THR A 195 -8.04 -16.61 -5.62
CA THR A 195 -7.96 -17.96 -5.05
C THR A 195 -9.23 -18.31 -4.25
N ARG A 196 -9.57 -19.60 -4.19
CA ARG A 196 -10.60 -20.15 -3.28
C ARG A 196 -10.02 -20.55 -1.94
N GLU A 197 -8.72 -20.52 -1.82
CA GLU A 197 -7.94 -20.94 -0.66
C GLU A 197 -7.41 -19.73 0.11
N ARG A 198 -6.32 -19.91 0.80
CA ARG A 198 -5.58 -18.88 1.50
C ARG A 198 -4.62 -18.17 0.54
N VAL A 199 -4.42 -16.87 0.74
CA VAL A 199 -3.35 -16.14 0.07
C VAL A 199 -2.00 -16.65 0.59
N ARG A 200 -1.10 -17.02 -0.33
CA ARG A 200 0.19 -17.65 -0.02
C ARG A 200 1.32 -16.98 -0.80
N PRO A 201 1.76 -15.78 -0.41
CA PRO A 201 2.84 -15.11 -1.15
C PRO A 201 4.12 -15.93 -1.14
N PHE A 202 4.74 -16.13 -2.31
CA PHE A 202 5.97 -16.89 -2.55
C PHE A 202 5.93 -18.38 -2.19
N ASP A 203 4.84 -18.88 -1.63
CA ASP A 203 4.69 -20.29 -1.29
C ASP A 203 4.51 -21.16 -2.55
N ARG A 204 4.99 -22.41 -2.49
CA ARG A 204 4.85 -23.38 -3.59
C ARG A 204 3.39 -23.66 -3.96
N ARG A 205 2.47 -23.60 -2.99
CA ARG A 205 1.03 -23.86 -3.18
C ARG A 205 0.22 -22.60 -3.50
N ARG A 206 0.89 -21.48 -3.84
CA ARG A 206 0.16 -20.26 -4.20
C ARG A 206 -0.73 -20.47 -5.41
N SER A 207 -1.95 -20.00 -5.36
CA SER A 207 -2.96 -20.23 -6.41
C SER A 207 -3.71 -18.95 -6.82
N GLY A 208 -3.37 -17.80 -6.24
CA GLY A 208 -4.03 -16.53 -6.50
C GLY A 208 -4.08 -15.63 -5.28
N LEU A 209 -4.72 -14.49 -5.42
CA LEU A 209 -4.89 -13.50 -4.37
C LEU A 209 -6.31 -13.53 -3.79
N LEU A 210 -6.50 -12.92 -2.64
CA LEU A 210 -7.78 -12.41 -2.15
C LEU A 210 -7.69 -10.89 -2.04
N LEU A 211 -8.79 -10.22 -2.29
CA LEU A 211 -8.86 -8.77 -2.14
C LEU A 211 -9.09 -8.38 -0.69
N GLY A 212 -8.54 -7.23 -0.31
CA GLY A 212 -8.79 -6.57 0.95
C GLY A 212 -9.21 -5.12 0.73
N GLU A 213 -9.69 -4.48 1.79
CA GLU A 213 -9.95 -3.05 1.81
C GLU A 213 -9.16 -2.40 2.94
N ALA A 214 -8.69 -1.20 2.73
CA ALA A 214 -7.95 -0.44 3.73
C ALA A 214 -7.84 1.03 3.35
N ALA A 215 -7.41 1.85 4.33
CA ALA A 215 -6.81 3.14 4.10
C ALA A 215 -5.54 3.26 4.95
N ALA A 216 -4.53 3.90 4.38
CA ALA A 216 -3.27 4.18 5.07
C ALA A 216 -2.77 5.57 4.66
N LEU A 217 -2.33 6.35 5.63
CA LEU A 217 -1.86 7.72 5.45
C LEU A 217 -0.53 7.91 6.19
N VAL A 218 0.33 8.72 5.63
CA VAL A 218 1.56 9.22 6.25
C VAL A 218 1.57 10.74 6.23
N LEU A 219 2.10 11.35 7.29
CA LEU A 219 2.41 12.78 7.32
C LEU A 219 3.86 12.97 6.90
N MET A 220 4.07 13.72 5.84
CA MET A 220 5.37 14.00 5.25
C MET A 220 5.75 15.47 5.38
N ALA A 221 7.03 15.74 5.59
CA ALA A 221 7.61 17.08 5.66
C ALA A 221 9.04 17.05 5.10
N ARG A 222 9.58 18.23 4.74
CA ARG A 222 11.03 18.32 4.45
C ARG A 222 11.82 17.96 5.70
N ASP A 223 12.85 17.15 5.58
CA ASP A 223 13.68 16.72 6.72
C ASP A 223 14.49 17.89 7.32
N ALA A 224 14.79 18.91 6.52
CA ALA A 224 15.49 20.12 6.94
C ALA A 224 14.69 21.07 7.82
N ASP A 225 13.36 20.89 8.00
CA ASP A 225 12.48 21.80 8.75
C ASP A 225 12.63 21.63 10.29
N GLY A 226 13.69 21.01 10.77
CA GLY A 226 14.06 20.91 12.19
C GLY A 226 13.77 19.54 12.82
N PRO A 227 14.12 19.36 14.12
CA PRO A 227 13.98 18.09 14.82
C PRO A 227 12.50 17.81 15.09
N ARG A 228 11.87 17.07 14.20
CA ARG A 228 10.56 16.45 14.43
C ARG A 228 10.79 15.00 14.86
N SER A 229 10.07 14.56 15.89
CA SER A 229 9.92 13.11 16.08
C SER A 229 9.47 12.52 14.74
N ARG A 230 10.18 11.54 14.22
CA ARG A 230 9.88 10.94 12.91
C ARG A 230 9.82 9.43 13.02
N LEU A 231 8.94 8.84 12.24
CA LEU A 231 8.88 7.41 12.06
C LEU A 231 10.03 6.91 11.15
N GLY A 232 10.49 7.76 10.24
CA GLY A 232 11.59 7.51 9.33
C GLY A 232 11.64 8.50 8.18
N ARG A 233 12.22 8.08 7.04
CA ARG A 233 12.42 8.90 5.85
C ARG A 233 12.06 8.14 4.58
N LEU A 234 11.55 8.85 3.59
CA LEU A 234 11.57 8.43 2.20
C LEU A 234 12.87 8.96 1.57
N LEU A 235 13.77 8.06 1.22
CA LEU A 235 15.07 8.39 0.62
C LEU A 235 14.98 8.56 -0.89
N GLY A 236 14.12 7.76 -1.54
CA GLY A 236 13.95 7.80 -2.99
C GLY A 236 12.70 7.06 -3.43
N HIS A 237 12.17 7.48 -4.57
CA HIS A 237 11.03 6.84 -5.21
C HIS A 237 11.20 6.85 -6.73
N ALA A 238 10.57 5.90 -7.40
CA ALA A 238 10.44 5.90 -8.85
C ALA A 238 9.23 5.09 -9.29
N SER A 239 8.70 5.45 -10.45
CA SER A 239 7.59 4.76 -11.12
C SER A 239 7.97 4.43 -12.56
N SER A 240 7.36 3.40 -13.12
CA SER A 240 7.54 2.98 -14.51
C SER A 240 6.29 2.33 -15.06
N SER A 241 6.26 2.11 -16.36
CA SER A 241 5.20 1.33 -17.02
C SER A 241 5.81 0.20 -17.85
N ASP A 242 5.20 -0.98 -17.80
CA ASP A 242 5.58 -2.12 -18.66
C ASP A 242 5.21 -1.90 -20.13
N GLY A 243 4.08 -1.23 -20.39
CA GLY A 243 3.57 -0.97 -21.74
C GLY A 243 3.29 -2.24 -22.58
N SER A 244 3.08 -3.41 -21.93
CA SER A 244 3.04 -4.69 -22.62
C SER A 244 1.70 -5.42 -22.56
N HIS A 245 0.97 -5.37 -21.44
CA HIS A 245 -0.27 -6.10 -21.23
C HIS A 245 -1.14 -5.45 -20.17
N ILE A 246 -2.49 -5.57 -20.30
CA ILE A 246 -3.44 -4.90 -19.40
C ILE A 246 -3.50 -5.48 -17.98
N ALA A 247 -3.09 -6.72 -17.77
CA ALA A 247 -3.19 -7.38 -16.46
C ALA A 247 -1.92 -8.18 -16.07
N ALA A 248 -1.19 -8.74 -17.03
CA ALA A 248 0.03 -9.50 -16.75
C ALA A 248 1.24 -8.57 -16.67
N PRO A 249 2.16 -8.78 -15.72
CA PRO A 249 3.43 -8.06 -15.69
C PRO A 249 4.29 -8.45 -16.90
N HIS A 250 5.24 -7.59 -17.27
CA HIS A 250 6.20 -7.91 -18.32
C HIS A 250 6.94 -9.22 -17.98
N PRO A 251 7.08 -10.20 -18.91
CA PRO A 251 7.64 -11.52 -18.60
C PRO A 251 9.03 -11.49 -17.96
N GLU A 252 9.85 -10.50 -18.32
CA GLU A 252 11.19 -10.31 -17.76
C GLU A 252 11.20 -9.31 -16.58
N GLY A 253 10.05 -8.71 -16.22
CA GLY A 253 9.93 -7.72 -15.15
C GLY A 253 10.69 -6.41 -15.41
N ARG A 254 10.86 -6.01 -16.68
CA ARG A 254 11.66 -4.82 -17.06
C ARG A 254 11.16 -3.55 -16.38
N GLY A 255 9.84 -3.34 -16.35
CA GLY A 255 9.26 -2.16 -15.72
C GLY A 255 9.55 -2.14 -14.23
N LEU A 256 9.31 -3.24 -13.52
CA LEU A 256 9.63 -3.32 -12.09
C LEU A 256 11.13 -3.06 -11.83
N GLU A 257 12.02 -3.69 -12.61
CA GLU A 257 13.46 -3.48 -12.46
C GLU A 257 13.83 -2.00 -12.67
N HIS A 258 13.22 -1.35 -13.66
CA HIS A 258 13.43 0.07 -13.91
C HIS A 258 12.98 0.94 -12.73
N ALA A 259 11.79 0.69 -12.18
CA ALA A 259 11.30 1.40 -11.00
C ALA A 259 12.23 1.19 -9.79
N VAL A 260 12.63 -0.06 -9.51
CA VAL A 260 13.51 -0.37 -8.37
C VAL A 260 14.88 0.31 -8.52
N ARG A 261 15.53 0.19 -9.69
CA ARG A 261 16.82 0.84 -9.93
C ARG A 261 16.72 2.36 -9.88
N GLY A 262 15.62 2.93 -10.41
CA GLY A 262 15.35 4.36 -10.33
C GLY A 262 15.20 4.87 -8.91
N ALA A 263 14.45 4.14 -8.05
CA ALA A 263 14.27 4.50 -6.64
C ALA A 263 15.58 4.41 -5.85
N LEU A 264 16.38 3.36 -6.07
CA LEU A 264 17.71 3.20 -5.46
C LEU A 264 18.65 4.33 -5.89
N ALA A 265 18.68 4.66 -7.17
CA ALA A 265 19.48 5.77 -7.69
C ALA A 265 19.06 7.12 -7.12
N ALA A 266 17.75 7.40 -7.01
CA ALA A 266 17.22 8.60 -6.37
C ALA A 266 17.60 8.68 -4.88
N ALA A 267 17.64 7.54 -4.19
CA ALA A 267 18.08 7.43 -2.80
C ALA A 267 19.62 7.52 -2.63
N GLY A 268 20.39 7.49 -3.71
CA GLY A 268 21.84 7.47 -3.65
C GLY A 268 22.44 6.17 -3.09
N VAL A 269 21.70 5.05 -3.15
CA VAL A 269 22.15 3.76 -2.61
C VAL A 269 22.08 2.65 -3.68
N GLY A 270 22.87 1.60 -3.50
CA GLY A 270 22.82 0.40 -4.34
C GLY A 270 22.02 -0.73 -3.69
N GLY A 271 21.73 -1.79 -4.46
CA GLY A 271 21.04 -2.97 -3.94
C GLY A 271 21.75 -3.64 -2.76
N ALA A 272 23.06 -3.48 -2.65
CA ALA A 272 23.84 -3.98 -1.51
C ALA A 272 23.54 -3.29 -0.16
N ALA A 273 22.96 -2.09 -0.20
CA ALA A 273 22.58 -1.36 1.01
C ALA A 273 21.18 -1.72 1.54
N VAL A 274 20.40 -2.51 0.79
CA VAL A 274 19.06 -2.92 1.19
C VAL A 274 19.14 -4.00 2.25
N ASP A 275 18.56 -3.75 3.42
CA ASP A 275 18.52 -4.66 4.56
C ASP A 275 17.24 -5.50 4.61
N PHE A 276 16.17 -5.01 4.00
CA PHE A 276 14.85 -5.64 4.01
C PHE A 276 14.05 -5.27 2.76
N VAL A 277 13.28 -6.21 2.23
CA VAL A 277 12.34 -5.97 1.11
C VAL A 277 10.90 -6.28 1.54
N SER A 278 10.05 -5.27 1.47
CA SER A 278 8.60 -5.46 1.44
C SER A 278 8.18 -5.65 0.00
N ALA A 279 7.92 -6.88 -0.36
CA ALA A 279 7.60 -7.25 -1.72
C ALA A 279 6.11 -7.05 -2.04
N HIS A 280 5.81 -6.82 -3.31
CA HIS A 280 4.43 -6.83 -3.79
C HIS A 280 3.73 -8.16 -3.49
N GLY A 281 4.38 -9.28 -3.75
CA GLY A 281 4.03 -10.61 -3.25
C GLY A 281 2.53 -10.91 -3.16
N THR A 282 1.85 -11.06 -4.29
CA THR A 282 0.39 -11.23 -4.35
C THR A 282 -0.09 -12.65 -4.05
N GLY A 283 0.80 -13.63 -4.04
CA GLY A 283 0.44 -15.05 -3.99
C GLY A 283 -0.05 -15.58 -5.34
N THR A 284 0.20 -14.87 -6.43
CA THR A 284 -0.10 -15.34 -7.78
C THR A 284 1.14 -16.02 -8.40
N PRO A 285 0.96 -17.11 -9.16
CA PRO A 285 2.10 -17.85 -9.74
C PRO A 285 3.03 -16.98 -10.60
N LEU A 286 2.47 -16.06 -11.37
CA LEU A 286 3.22 -15.24 -12.32
C LEU A 286 3.95 -14.08 -11.64
N ASN A 287 3.24 -13.31 -10.82
CA ASN A 287 3.81 -12.13 -10.15
C ASN A 287 5.01 -12.51 -9.28
N ASP A 288 4.82 -13.46 -8.37
CA ASP A 288 5.82 -13.78 -7.35
C ASP A 288 7.12 -14.31 -7.99
N ARG A 289 7.00 -15.08 -9.08
CA ARG A 289 8.16 -15.56 -9.85
C ARG A 289 8.91 -14.41 -10.55
N ILE A 290 8.18 -13.49 -11.19
CA ILE A 290 8.79 -12.35 -11.90
C ILE A 290 9.44 -11.39 -10.92
N GLU A 291 8.77 -11.08 -9.83
CA GLU A 291 9.30 -10.22 -8.78
C GLU A 291 10.57 -10.82 -8.15
N THR A 292 10.58 -12.13 -7.88
CA THR A 292 11.77 -12.86 -7.43
C THR A 292 12.94 -12.67 -8.39
N ALA A 293 12.71 -12.87 -9.69
CA ALA A 293 13.77 -12.74 -10.70
C ALA A 293 14.32 -11.29 -10.75
N VAL A 294 13.48 -10.28 -10.62
CA VAL A 294 13.91 -8.88 -10.56
C VAL A 294 14.71 -8.60 -9.30
N LEU A 295 14.23 -8.99 -8.14
CA LEU A 295 14.93 -8.79 -6.86
C LEU A 295 16.30 -9.47 -6.87
N ARG A 296 16.42 -10.66 -7.45
CA ARG A 296 17.73 -11.34 -7.62
C ARG A 296 18.70 -10.52 -8.48
N ARG A 297 18.24 -9.94 -9.58
CA ARG A 297 19.10 -9.11 -10.45
C ARG A 297 19.53 -7.81 -9.77
N VAL A 298 18.66 -7.21 -8.96
CA VAL A 298 18.94 -5.92 -8.31
C VAL A 298 19.79 -6.09 -7.04
N LEU A 299 19.47 -7.08 -6.20
CA LEU A 299 20.18 -7.32 -4.94
C LEU A 299 21.49 -8.11 -5.15
N GLY A 300 21.64 -8.76 -6.32
CA GLY A 300 22.82 -9.56 -6.64
C GLY A 300 23.03 -10.72 -5.67
N PRO A 301 24.29 -10.95 -5.23
CA PRO A 301 24.59 -12.06 -4.31
C PRO A 301 23.84 -12.02 -2.98
N ARG A 302 23.37 -10.85 -2.55
CA ARG A 302 22.61 -10.69 -1.29
C ARG A 302 21.15 -11.15 -1.40
N ALA A 303 20.61 -11.38 -2.59
CA ALA A 303 19.19 -11.73 -2.77
C ALA A 303 18.74 -12.94 -1.94
N ALA A 304 19.62 -13.93 -1.73
CA ALA A 304 19.33 -15.12 -0.94
C ALA A 304 19.34 -14.89 0.59
N SER A 305 19.83 -13.74 1.06
CA SER A 305 20.01 -13.44 2.49
C SER A 305 19.32 -12.17 2.97
N VAL A 306 18.85 -11.32 2.06
CA VAL A 306 18.03 -10.16 2.42
C VAL A 306 16.64 -10.66 2.78
N PRO A 307 16.14 -10.38 4.00
CA PRO A 307 14.78 -10.71 4.38
C PRO A 307 13.76 -10.14 3.40
N VAL A 308 12.78 -10.96 3.01
CA VAL A 308 11.66 -10.57 2.15
C VAL A 308 10.36 -10.95 2.83
N ASN A 309 9.38 -10.06 2.77
CA ASN A 309 8.05 -10.33 3.31
C ASN A 309 6.96 -9.78 2.37
N SER A 310 5.76 -10.32 2.50
CA SER A 310 4.52 -9.74 1.97
C SER A 310 3.42 -9.78 3.03
N ILE A 311 2.82 -8.63 3.30
CA ILE A 311 1.70 -8.52 4.26
C ILE A 311 0.35 -8.89 3.65
N LYS A 312 0.32 -9.21 2.35
CA LYS A 312 -0.93 -9.58 1.66
C LYS A 312 -1.51 -10.91 2.11
N GLY A 313 -0.69 -11.78 2.71
CA GLY A 313 -1.18 -12.99 3.37
C GLY A 313 -2.09 -12.70 4.58
N ALA A 314 -1.86 -11.57 5.27
CA ALA A 314 -2.62 -11.14 6.44
C ALA A 314 -3.78 -10.20 6.09
N LEU A 315 -3.60 -9.32 5.10
CA LEU A 315 -4.53 -8.23 4.78
C LEU A 315 -5.34 -8.48 3.50
N GLY A 316 -4.98 -9.47 2.70
CA GLY A 316 -5.38 -9.50 1.30
C GLY A 316 -4.71 -8.40 0.49
N HIS A 317 -5.05 -8.30 -0.77
CA HIS A 317 -4.56 -7.23 -1.64
C HIS A 317 -5.45 -6.00 -1.50
N THR A 318 -4.98 -4.99 -0.79
CA THR A 318 -5.71 -3.74 -0.48
C THR A 318 -5.56 -2.67 -1.57
N MET A 319 -5.15 -3.08 -2.76
CA MET A 319 -5.07 -2.26 -3.98
C MET A 319 -4.32 -0.93 -3.74
N GLY A 320 -4.98 0.24 -3.85
CA GLY A 320 -4.35 1.55 -3.68
C GLY A 320 -3.77 1.80 -2.29
N ALA A 321 -4.28 1.15 -1.23
CA ALA A 321 -3.71 1.27 0.11
C ALA A 321 -2.43 0.45 0.31
N ALA A 322 -2.22 -0.62 -0.49
CA ALA A 322 -1.21 -1.65 -0.24
C ALA A 322 0.20 -1.07 -0.05
N ALA A 323 0.65 -0.27 -1.00
CA ALA A 323 2.02 0.27 -0.99
C ALA A 323 2.28 1.19 0.22
N THR A 324 1.28 1.96 0.67
CA THR A 324 1.43 2.81 1.86
C THR A 324 1.49 1.97 3.14
N LEU A 325 0.68 0.91 3.26
CA LEU A 325 0.76 -0.04 4.38
C LEU A 325 2.11 -0.74 4.42
N GLU A 326 2.62 -1.14 3.26
CA GLU A 326 3.95 -1.75 3.10
C GLU A 326 5.07 -0.80 3.51
N ALA A 327 4.98 0.48 3.12
CA ALA A 327 5.93 1.51 3.54
C ALA A 327 5.89 1.74 5.06
N ILE A 328 4.70 1.84 5.66
CA ILE A 328 4.51 1.96 7.10
C ILE A 328 5.11 0.75 7.82
N MET A 329 4.84 -0.46 7.34
CA MET A 329 5.38 -1.69 7.90
C MET A 329 6.92 -1.70 7.85
N CYS A 330 7.55 -1.24 6.77
CA CYS A 330 9.01 -1.12 6.68
C CYS A 330 9.59 -0.23 7.79
N LEU A 331 8.94 0.92 8.05
CA LEU A 331 9.38 1.86 9.07
C LEU A 331 9.20 1.30 10.49
N LEU A 332 8.09 0.61 10.75
CA LEU A 332 7.85 -0.07 12.02
C LEU A 332 8.81 -1.24 12.23
N ALA A 333 9.12 -2.00 11.18
CA ALA A 333 10.11 -3.07 11.22
C ALA A 333 11.49 -2.56 11.61
N SER A 334 11.90 -1.40 11.08
CA SER A 334 13.15 -0.75 11.46
C SER A 334 13.13 -0.24 12.91
N ARG A 335 12.03 0.39 13.34
CA ARG A 335 11.86 0.89 14.72
C ARG A 335 12.02 -0.21 15.76
N ASP A 336 11.37 -1.36 15.52
CA ASP A 336 11.29 -2.42 16.52
C ASP A 336 12.32 -3.54 16.31
N GLY A 337 13.12 -3.48 15.23
CA GLY A 337 14.14 -4.47 14.93
C GLY A 337 13.60 -5.85 14.58
N VAL A 338 12.40 -5.93 14.04
CA VAL A 338 11.72 -7.18 13.65
C VAL A 338 11.06 -7.06 12.29
N VAL A 339 11.03 -8.15 11.52
CA VAL A 339 10.25 -8.28 10.28
C VAL A 339 9.11 -9.26 10.52
N PRO A 340 7.86 -8.86 10.28
CA PRO A 340 6.72 -9.76 10.38
C PRO A 340 6.83 -10.94 9.41
N GLY A 341 6.29 -12.08 9.80
CA GLY A 341 6.21 -13.23 8.92
C GLY A 341 5.26 -12.99 7.73
N THR A 342 5.51 -13.67 6.62
CA THR A 342 4.58 -13.72 5.49
C THR A 342 3.49 -14.73 5.81
N ALA A 343 2.31 -14.26 6.20
CA ALA A 343 1.19 -15.12 6.50
C ALA A 343 0.84 -16.01 5.28
N GLY A 344 0.62 -17.31 5.51
CA GLY A 344 0.35 -18.28 4.47
C GLY A 344 1.60 -18.90 3.81
N TYR A 345 2.81 -18.46 4.13
CA TYR A 345 4.04 -19.09 3.64
C TYR A 345 4.42 -20.28 4.52
N GLU A 346 4.41 -21.47 3.93
CA GLU A 346 4.68 -22.75 4.59
C GLU A 346 5.68 -23.63 3.82
N GLU A 347 5.55 -23.67 2.48
CA GLU A 347 6.38 -24.50 1.61
C GLU A 347 7.22 -23.65 0.64
N PRO A 348 8.56 -23.72 0.72
CA PRO A 348 9.44 -23.03 -0.23
C PRO A 348 9.18 -23.45 -1.67
N ASP A 349 9.19 -22.47 -2.58
CA ASP A 349 9.14 -22.70 -4.02
C ASP A 349 10.53 -22.43 -4.63
N PRO A 350 11.15 -23.40 -5.33
CA PRO A 350 12.44 -23.19 -6.00
C PRO A 350 12.44 -22.06 -7.04
N THR A 351 11.26 -21.66 -7.54
CA THR A 351 11.13 -20.53 -8.49
C THR A 351 11.01 -19.19 -7.78
N CYS A 352 10.89 -19.20 -6.44
CA CYS A 352 10.76 -18.05 -5.57
C CYS A 352 11.76 -18.11 -4.40
N ASP A 353 13.04 -18.40 -4.72
CA ASP A 353 14.13 -18.68 -3.79
C ASP A 353 14.71 -17.42 -3.10
N LEU A 354 13.84 -16.63 -2.47
CA LEU A 354 14.16 -15.51 -1.62
C LEU A 354 14.11 -15.90 -0.13
N ASP A 355 14.70 -15.10 0.76
CA ASP A 355 14.63 -15.35 2.20
C ASP A 355 13.28 -14.92 2.79
N VAL A 356 12.22 -15.62 2.43
CA VAL A 356 10.86 -15.46 2.95
C VAL A 356 10.64 -16.39 4.15
N ARG A 357 9.97 -15.90 5.20
CA ARG A 357 9.62 -16.70 6.39
C ARG A 357 8.15 -16.52 6.74
N GLY A 358 7.52 -17.59 7.20
CA GLY A 358 6.15 -17.56 7.73
C GLY A 358 6.06 -16.98 9.15
N ALA A 359 7.15 -17.00 9.91
CA ALA A 359 7.20 -16.47 11.27
C ALA A 359 7.93 -15.14 11.33
N THR A 360 7.52 -14.27 12.26
CA THR A 360 8.21 -13.03 12.62
C THR A 360 9.60 -13.34 13.15
N ARG A 361 10.58 -12.51 12.77
CA ARG A 361 11.98 -12.69 13.17
C ARG A 361 12.67 -11.36 13.46
N ALA A 362 13.69 -11.41 14.32
CA ALA A 362 14.56 -10.26 14.57
C ALA A 362 15.40 -9.94 13.32
N VAL A 363 15.35 -8.69 12.89
CA VAL A 363 16.10 -8.18 11.74
C VAL A 363 16.47 -6.73 12.01
N ARG A 364 17.76 -6.42 12.04
CA ARG A 364 18.19 -5.02 12.02
C ARG A 364 18.09 -4.50 10.60
N SER A 365 17.10 -3.64 10.36
CA SER A 365 16.87 -3.02 9.07
C SER A 365 16.96 -1.52 9.21
N ARG A 366 17.87 -0.90 8.49
CA ARG A 366 17.96 0.55 8.35
C ARG A 366 17.34 1.00 7.03
N VAL A 367 17.74 0.36 5.94
CA VAL A 367 17.26 0.68 4.58
C VAL A 367 16.36 -0.42 4.10
N SER A 368 15.13 -0.06 3.79
CA SER A 368 14.12 -0.97 3.23
C SER A 368 13.74 -0.57 1.82
N LEU A 369 13.48 -1.58 0.99
CA LEU A 369 12.92 -1.43 -0.36
C LEU A 369 11.48 -1.93 -0.35
N SER A 370 10.52 -1.11 -0.78
CA SER A 370 9.14 -1.53 -1.02
C SER A 370 8.85 -1.51 -2.52
N THR A 371 8.28 -2.61 -3.05
CA THR A 371 7.97 -2.80 -4.47
C THR A 371 6.47 -2.92 -4.69
N SER A 372 5.97 -2.34 -5.76
CA SER A 372 4.56 -2.39 -6.12
C SER A 372 4.39 -2.61 -7.62
N LEU A 373 3.57 -3.62 -7.97
CA LEU A 373 3.20 -3.94 -9.34
C LEU A 373 1.68 -3.79 -9.50
N GLY A 374 1.25 -2.95 -10.42
CA GLY A 374 -0.17 -2.73 -10.70
C GLY A 374 -0.59 -3.29 -12.05
N PHE A 375 -1.84 -3.66 -12.18
CA PHE A 375 -2.45 -3.95 -13.47
C PHE A 375 -2.26 -2.73 -14.40
N GLY A 376 -2.23 -2.97 -15.71
CA GLY A 376 -1.84 -1.94 -16.68
C GLY A 376 -0.32 -1.77 -16.81
N GLY A 377 0.48 -2.56 -16.05
CA GLY A 377 1.93 -2.48 -16.04
C GLY A 377 2.48 -1.30 -15.24
N CYS A 378 1.68 -0.74 -14.32
CA CYS A 378 2.12 0.35 -13.45
C CYS A 378 3.01 -0.21 -12.33
N ASN A 379 4.28 0.16 -12.31
CA ASN A 379 5.21 -0.25 -11.27
C ASN A 379 5.69 0.95 -10.46
N ALA A 380 5.92 0.76 -9.17
CA ALA A 380 6.55 1.76 -8.32
C ALA A 380 7.47 1.09 -7.29
N ALA A 381 8.48 1.82 -6.85
CA ALA A 381 9.36 1.43 -5.77
C ALA A 381 9.65 2.60 -4.84
N LEU A 382 9.73 2.31 -3.56
CA LEU A 382 10.12 3.25 -2.50
C LEU A 382 11.36 2.72 -1.78
N VAL A 383 12.31 3.60 -1.51
CA VAL A 383 13.45 3.34 -0.62
C VAL A 383 13.24 4.13 0.66
N LEU A 384 13.17 3.42 1.77
CA LEU A 384 12.81 3.95 3.08
C LEU A 384 13.97 3.76 4.05
N GLU A 385 14.14 4.72 4.95
CA GLU A 385 15.08 4.63 6.08
C GLU A 385 14.30 4.76 7.38
N GLY A 386 14.48 3.82 8.29
CA GLY A 386 13.91 3.91 9.63
C GLY A 386 14.55 5.01 10.48
N ALA A 387 13.84 5.45 11.51
CA ALA A 387 14.43 6.32 12.52
C ALA A 387 15.55 5.56 13.26
N ALA A 388 16.70 6.23 13.43
CA ALA A 388 17.84 5.68 14.17
C ALA A 388 17.56 5.66 15.67
#